data_8d7a66b6d9f77790d5439b24184126d3
#
_entry.id   8d7a66b6d9f77790d5439b24184126d3
#
_cell.length_a   1.000
_cell.length_b   1.000
_cell.length_c   1.000
_cell.angle_alpha   90.00
_cell.angle_beta   90.00
_cell.angle_gamma   90.00
#
_symmetry.space_group_name_H-M   'P 1'
#
loop_
_entity.id
_entity.type
_entity.pdbx_description
1 polymer ?
#
loop_
_entity_poly.entity_id
_entity_poly.type
_entity_poly.pdbx_seq_one_letter_code
_entity_poly.pdbx_strand_id
1 'polypeptide(L)'
;MKITQIDEKSVKQAKNLISRVLSTTVENPNNPESLNFFQADTYRFYFLMSFMWEFLAENEISQEYAISLVPKKFASRIKRLQVLKQAVQLGFIIERSSDVGRRRRIYAPSEILLDDFVNYAHSTSQFDQDKAS
;
A
#
# COMPACT_ATOMS: atom_id res chain seq x y z
N MET A 1 -31.47 -4.28 13.64
CA MET A 1 -30.27 -4.62 14.43
C MET A 1 -30.23 -3.76 15.68
N LYS A 2 -30.05 -4.37 16.83
CA LYS A 2 -30.05 -3.65 18.10
C LYS A 2 -28.62 -3.25 18.48
N ILE A 3 -28.34 -1.95 18.38
CA ILE A 3 -27.05 -1.36 18.77
C ILE A 3 -26.79 -1.56 20.27
N THR A 4 -27.86 -1.78 21.06
CA THR A 4 -27.79 -1.92 22.51
C THR A 4 -26.97 -3.14 22.99
N GLN A 5 -26.65 -4.08 22.11
CA GLN A 5 -25.81 -5.23 22.46
C GLN A 5 -24.32 -4.94 22.32
N ILE A 6 -23.96 -3.77 21.80
CA ILE A 6 -22.58 -3.35 21.61
C ILE A 6 -22.29 -2.25 22.63
N ASP A 7 -21.22 -2.38 23.40
CA ASP A 7 -20.89 -1.38 24.40
C ASP A 7 -20.42 -0.08 23.74
N GLU A 8 -20.49 1.02 24.50
CA GLU A 8 -20.13 2.35 24.02
C GLU A 8 -18.69 2.43 23.52
N LYS A 9 -17.78 1.73 24.19
CA LYS A 9 -16.37 1.72 23.80
C LYS A 9 -16.18 1.10 22.43
N SER A 10 -16.86 -0.01 22.16
CA SER A 10 -16.78 -0.68 20.86
C SER A 10 -17.39 0.16 19.75
N VAL A 11 -18.51 0.86 20.02
CA VAL A 11 -19.13 1.76 19.05
C VAL A 11 -18.15 2.90 18.72
N LYS A 12 -17.54 3.48 19.73
CA LYS A 12 -16.58 4.56 19.54
C LYS A 12 -15.36 4.10 18.72
N GLN A 13 -14.83 2.93 19.02
CA GLN A 13 -13.70 2.36 18.28
C GLN A 13 -14.07 2.12 16.81
N ALA A 14 -15.26 1.61 16.55
CA ALA A 14 -15.73 1.38 15.19
C ALA A 14 -15.85 2.70 14.41
N LYS A 15 -16.44 3.72 15.03
CA LYS A 15 -16.55 5.05 14.42
C LYS A 15 -15.19 5.65 14.13
N ASN A 16 -14.25 5.48 15.05
CA ASN A 16 -12.88 5.98 14.88
C ASN A 16 -12.17 5.29 13.73
N LEU A 17 -12.36 3.98 13.59
CA LEU A 17 -11.79 3.24 12.46
C LEU A 17 -12.35 3.75 11.13
N ILE A 18 -13.68 3.94 11.06
CA ILE A 18 -14.33 4.44 9.85
C ILE A 18 -13.79 5.82 9.47
N SER A 19 -13.73 6.73 10.43
CA SER A 19 -13.19 8.07 10.22
C SER A 19 -11.77 8.05 9.70
N ARG A 20 -10.93 7.22 10.31
CA ARG A 20 -9.52 7.10 9.92
C ARG A 20 -9.39 6.57 8.50
N VAL A 21 -10.10 5.50 8.17
CA VAL A 21 -10.04 4.91 6.84
C VAL A 21 -10.53 5.90 5.79
N LEU A 22 -11.65 6.57 6.04
CA LEU A 22 -12.19 7.52 5.09
C LEU A 22 -11.24 8.69 4.86
N SER A 23 -10.73 9.28 5.93
CA SER A 23 -9.92 10.51 5.82
C SER A 23 -8.50 10.27 5.31
N THR A 24 -7.91 9.11 5.58
CA THR A 24 -6.54 8.83 5.18
C THR A 24 -6.42 8.04 3.89
N THR A 25 -7.42 7.24 3.53
CA THR A 25 -7.30 6.30 2.43
C THR A 25 -8.30 6.57 1.31
N VAL A 26 -9.58 6.84 1.65
CA VAL A 26 -10.65 6.89 0.64
C VAL A 26 -10.97 8.31 0.19
N GLU A 27 -11.12 9.24 1.11
CA GLU A 27 -11.60 10.60 0.84
C GLU A 27 -10.56 11.68 1.08
N ASN A 28 -9.29 11.33 1.03
CA ASN A 28 -8.23 12.32 1.20
C ASN A 28 -8.08 13.16 -0.06
N PRO A 29 -8.52 14.44 -0.06
CA PRO A 29 -8.43 15.29 -1.24
C PRO A 29 -7.00 15.66 -1.63
N ASN A 30 -6.07 15.51 -0.70
CA ASN A 30 -4.65 15.78 -0.92
C ASN A 30 -3.84 14.51 -1.13
N ASN A 31 -4.53 13.39 -1.43
CA ASN A 31 -3.84 12.13 -1.62
C ASN A 31 -2.93 12.21 -2.85
N PRO A 32 -1.65 11.88 -2.73
CA PRO A 32 -0.73 11.95 -3.87
C PRO A 32 -1.09 10.92 -4.94
N GLU A 33 -0.69 11.21 -6.16
CA GLU A 33 -0.99 10.35 -7.32
C GLU A 33 -0.49 8.92 -7.13
N SER A 34 0.66 8.73 -6.51
CA SER A 34 1.21 7.40 -6.27
C SER A 34 0.27 6.57 -5.41
N LEU A 35 -0.25 7.15 -4.34
CA LEU A 35 -1.18 6.45 -3.45
C LEU A 35 -2.53 6.22 -4.12
N ASN A 36 -3.02 7.21 -4.90
CA ASN A 36 -4.26 7.05 -5.66
C ASN A 36 -4.17 5.85 -6.61
N PHE A 37 -3.04 5.70 -7.27
CA PHE A 37 -2.84 4.59 -8.19
C PHE A 37 -3.01 3.23 -7.49
N PHE A 38 -2.35 3.07 -6.34
CA PHE A 38 -2.39 1.80 -5.62
C PHE A 38 -3.66 1.59 -4.82
N GLN A 39 -4.36 2.66 -4.46
CA GLN A 39 -5.62 2.57 -3.71
C GLN A 39 -6.84 2.39 -4.62
N ALA A 40 -6.65 2.34 -5.92
CA ALA A 40 -7.75 2.26 -6.87
C ALA A 40 -8.56 0.98 -6.75
N ASP A 41 -7.93 -0.12 -6.32
CA ASP A 41 -8.63 -1.38 -6.08
C ASP A 41 -7.87 -2.24 -5.07
N THR A 42 -8.51 -3.33 -4.65
CA THR A 42 -8.00 -4.17 -3.56
C THR A 42 -6.66 -4.81 -3.89
N TYR A 43 -6.49 -5.33 -5.11
CA TYR A 43 -5.26 -6.04 -5.43
C TYR A 43 -4.06 -5.09 -5.58
N ARG A 44 -4.29 -3.87 -6.05
CA ARG A 44 -3.23 -2.86 -6.11
C ARG A 44 -2.81 -2.41 -4.72
N PHE A 45 -3.77 -2.24 -3.84
CA PHE A 45 -3.47 -1.84 -2.46
C PHE A 45 -2.73 -2.94 -1.71
N TYR A 46 -3.15 -4.19 -1.92
CA TYR A 46 -2.44 -5.34 -1.37
C TYR A 46 -1.00 -5.37 -1.89
N PHE A 47 -0.82 -5.14 -3.18
CA PHE A 47 0.51 -5.09 -3.79
C PHE A 47 1.36 -4.00 -3.12
N LEU A 48 0.83 -2.80 -2.97
CA LEU A 48 1.57 -1.70 -2.35
C LEU A 48 2.05 -2.07 -0.95
N MET A 49 1.15 -2.57 -0.12
CA MET A 49 1.49 -2.91 1.27
C MET A 49 2.56 -4.00 1.33
N SER A 50 2.39 -5.06 0.54
CA SER A 50 3.34 -6.17 0.52
C SER A 50 4.69 -5.75 -0.05
N PHE A 51 4.68 -4.97 -1.12
CA PHE A 51 5.89 -4.47 -1.77
C PHE A 51 6.70 -3.59 -0.81
N MET A 52 6.02 -2.66 -0.15
CA MET A 52 6.68 -1.77 0.80
C MET A 52 7.20 -2.53 2.03
N TRP A 53 6.44 -3.51 2.51
CA TRP A 53 6.91 -4.36 3.59
C TRP A 53 8.23 -5.05 3.22
N GLU A 54 8.28 -5.66 2.05
CA GLU A 54 9.48 -6.38 1.60
C GLU A 54 10.66 -5.43 1.39
N PHE A 55 10.40 -4.25 0.82
CA PHE A 55 11.45 -3.24 0.64
C PHE A 55 12.00 -2.77 1.98
N LEU A 56 11.12 -2.46 2.94
CA LEU A 56 11.55 -1.98 4.25
C LEU A 56 12.22 -3.08 5.09
N ALA A 57 11.94 -4.34 4.79
CA ALA A 57 12.62 -5.48 5.38
C ALA A 57 13.98 -5.77 4.70
N GLU A 58 14.36 -4.93 3.72
CA GLU A 58 15.61 -5.04 2.97
C GLU A 58 15.70 -6.31 2.14
N ASN A 59 14.58 -6.85 1.70
CA ASN A 59 14.54 -7.99 0.81
C ASN A 59 14.61 -7.53 -0.64
N GLU A 60 15.42 -8.22 -1.45
CA GLU A 60 15.50 -7.94 -2.87
C GLU A 60 14.23 -8.43 -3.57
N ILE A 61 13.64 -7.60 -4.42
CA ILE A 61 12.36 -7.89 -5.06
C ILE A 61 12.57 -8.05 -6.57
N SER A 62 12.56 -9.30 -7.04
CA SER A 62 12.57 -9.62 -8.47
C SER A 62 11.17 -9.48 -9.04
N GLN A 63 11.04 -9.56 -10.38
CA GLN A 63 9.73 -9.51 -11.02
C GLN A 63 8.82 -10.64 -10.55
N GLU A 64 9.32 -11.86 -10.53
CA GLU A 64 8.51 -13.01 -10.10
C GLU A 64 8.12 -12.91 -8.63
N TYR A 65 9.03 -12.43 -7.79
CA TYR A 65 8.72 -12.22 -6.39
C TYR A 65 7.63 -11.17 -6.22
N ALA A 66 7.74 -10.04 -6.92
CA ALA A 66 6.73 -8.98 -6.88
C ALA A 66 5.35 -9.51 -7.28
N ILE A 67 5.29 -10.27 -8.38
CA ILE A 67 4.01 -10.86 -8.83
C ILE A 67 3.46 -11.81 -7.78
N SER A 68 4.30 -12.56 -7.09
CA SER A 68 3.88 -13.53 -6.08
C SER A 68 3.31 -12.90 -4.82
N LEU A 69 3.56 -11.61 -4.59
CA LEU A 69 3.12 -10.94 -3.37
C LEU A 69 1.60 -10.82 -3.26
N VAL A 70 0.91 -10.75 -4.39
CA VAL A 70 -0.56 -10.72 -4.40
C VAL A 70 -1.08 -12.13 -4.64
N PRO A 71 -1.92 -12.66 -3.72
CA PRO A 71 -2.51 -14.00 -3.92
C PRO A 71 -3.32 -14.11 -5.21
N LYS A 72 -3.27 -15.28 -5.83
CA LYS A 72 -3.98 -15.55 -7.10
C LYS A 72 -5.48 -15.28 -7.02
N LYS A 73 -6.07 -15.43 -5.85
CA LYS A 73 -7.51 -15.21 -5.66
C LYS A 73 -7.93 -13.76 -5.87
N PHE A 74 -7.00 -12.80 -5.75
CA PHE A 74 -7.31 -11.38 -5.91
C PHE A 74 -7.11 -10.87 -7.32
N ALA A 75 -6.20 -11.48 -8.08
CA ALA A 75 -5.92 -11.02 -9.43
C ALA A 75 -5.17 -12.10 -10.23
N SER A 76 -5.44 -12.15 -11.53
CA SER A 76 -4.71 -13.03 -12.43
C SER A 76 -3.23 -12.64 -12.53
N ARG A 77 -2.40 -13.54 -13.04
CA ARG A 77 -0.98 -13.24 -13.28
C ARG A 77 -0.81 -12.01 -14.18
N ILE A 78 -1.63 -11.91 -15.22
CA ILE A 78 -1.56 -10.78 -16.15
C ILE A 78 -1.84 -9.47 -15.41
N LYS A 79 -2.88 -9.42 -14.60
CA LYS A 79 -3.21 -8.22 -13.82
C LYS A 79 -2.12 -7.85 -12.83
N ARG A 80 -1.55 -8.85 -12.15
CA ARG A 80 -0.48 -8.62 -11.17
C ARG A 80 0.78 -8.09 -11.86
N LEU A 81 1.12 -8.62 -13.02
CA LEU A 81 2.24 -8.11 -13.81
C LEU A 81 1.98 -6.70 -14.31
N GLN A 82 0.75 -6.41 -14.75
CA GLN A 82 0.37 -5.07 -15.24
C GLN A 82 0.53 -4.00 -14.16
N VAL A 83 0.16 -4.28 -12.92
CA VAL A 83 0.33 -3.32 -11.82
C VAL A 83 1.80 -2.93 -11.69
N LEU A 84 2.68 -3.91 -11.68
CA LEU A 84 4.12 -3.65 -11.57
C LEU A 84 4.61 -2.81 -12.76
N LYS A 85 4.25 -3.20 -13.97
CA LYS A 85 4.70 -2.49 -15.17
C LYS A 85 4.15 -1.08 -15.26
N GLN A 86 2.90 -0.89 -14.91
CA GLN A 86 2.29 0.45 -14.88
C GLN A 86 2.94 1.33 -13.83
N ALA A 87 3.22 0.79 -12.65
CA ALA A 87 3.90 1.53 -11.59
C ALA A 87 5.31 1.97 -12.03
N VAL A 88 6.03 1.12 -12.74
CA VAL A 88 7.33 1.48 -13.31
C VAL A 88 7.18 2.59 -14.36
N GLN A 89 6.22 2.45 -15.25
CA GLN A 89 5.98 3.44 -16.30
C GLN A 89 5.59 4.80 -15.74
N LEU A 90 4.82 4.82 -14.65
CA LEU A 90 4.40 6.06 -14.00
C LEU A 90 5.46 6.66 -13.08
N GLY A 91 6.58 5.97 -12.90
CA GLY A 91 7.68 6.47 -12.07
C GLY A 91 7.51 6.23 -10.58
N PHE A 92 6.57 5.39 -10.17
CA PHE A 92 6.36 5.07 -8.75
C PHE A 92 7.28 3.94 -8.28
N ILE A 93 7.67 3.05 -9.19
CA ILE A 93 8.60 1.96 -8.92
C ILE A 93 9.76 2.09 -9.89
N ILE A 94 10.97 1.86 -9.39
CA ILE A 94 12.19 1.86 -10.18
C ILE A 94 12.56 0.43 -10.51
N GLU A 95 12.89 0.18 -11.79
CA GLU A 95 13.40 -1.08 -12.27
C GLU A 95 14.88 -0.90 -12.59
N ARG A 96 15.72 -1.81 -12.08
CA ARG A 96 17.15 -1.78 -12.36
C ARG A 96 17.72 -3.19 -12.44
N SER A 97 18.92 -3.31 -13.02
CA SER A 97 19.60 -4.61 -13.07
C SER A 97 20.17 -4.97 -11.71
N SER A 98 20.05 -6.24 -11.35
CA SER A 98 20.68 -6.76 -10.13
C SER A 98 22.19 -6.77 -10.23
N ASP A 99 22.88 -6.48 -9.13
CA ASP A 99 24.37 -6.57 -9.07
C ASP A 99 24.86 -7.99 -9.26
N VAL A 100 24.01 -8.99 -9.04
CA VAL A 100 24.38 -10.41 -9.09
C VAL A 100 24.21 -11.01 -10.49
N GLY A 101 23.44 -10.37 -11.37
CA GLY A 101 23.24 -10.89 -12.72
C GLY A 101 22.63 -9.85 -13.64
N ARG A 102 23.24 -9.68 -14.82
CA ARG A 102 22.82 -8.66 -15.80
C ARG A 102 21.40 -8.85 -16.32
N ARG A 103 20.89 -10.09 -16.29
CA ARG A 103 19.54 -10.40 -16.81
C ARG A 103 18.47 -10.33 -15.75
N ARG A 104 18.87 -10.25 -14.48
CA ARG A 104 17.93 -10.19 -13.38
C ARG A 104 17.57 -8.75 -13.10
N ARG A 105 16.28 -8.46 -13.09
CA ARG A 105 15.78 -7.15 -12.76
C ARG A 105 15.25 -7.14 -11.34
N ILE A 106 15.54 -6.04 -10.64
CA ILE A 106 15.03 -5.84 -9.28
C ILE A 106 14.26 -4.53 -9.24
N TYR A 107 13.36 -4.44 -8.29
CA TYR A 107 12.40 -3.36 -8.17
C TYR A 107 12.46 -2.72 -6.80
N ALA A 108 12.33 -1.41 -6.76
CA ALA A 108 12.32 -0.64 -5.52
C ALA A 108 11.34 0.53 -5.69
N PRO A 109 10.80 1.06 -4.59
CA PRO A 109 9.97 2.27 -4.70
C PRO A 109 10.84 3.45 -5.16
N SER A 110 10.25 4.35 -5.95
CA SER A 110 10.89 5.63 -6.25
C SER A 110 10.93 6.48 -4.99
N GLU A 111 11.74 7.55 -5.00
CA GLU A 111 11.75 8.49 -3.88
C GLU A 111 10.36 9.08 -3.64
N ILE A 112 9.63 9.37 -4.71
CA ILE A 112 8.27 9.92 -4.62
C ILE A 112 7.35 8.96 -3.90
N LEU A 113 7.32 7.69 -4.31
CA LEU A 113 6.48 6.70 -3.65
C LEU A 113 6.89 6.50 -2.20
N LEU A 114 8.18 6.41 -1.94
CA LEU A 114 8.68 6.21 -0.58
C LEU A 114 8.27 7.36 0.34
N ASP A 115 8.46 8.59 -0.10
CA ASP A 115 8.06 9.77 0.68
C ASP A 115 6.56 9.81 0.91
N ASP A 116 5.77 9.55 -0.12
CA ASP A 116 4.31 9.54 -0.02
C ASP A 116 3.83 8.46 0.94
N PHE A 117 4.45 7.28 0.86
CA PHE A 117 4.09 6.16 1.74
C PHE A 117 4.45 6.45 3.20
N VAL A 118 5.63 7.01 3.45
CA VAL A 118 6.06 7.37 4.80
C VAL A 118 5.13 8.43 5.39
N ASN A 119 4.76 9.43 4.60
CA ASN A 119 3.81 10.45 5.04
C ASN A 119 2.43 9.85 5.34
N TYR A 120 1.99 8.90 4.53
CA TYR A 120 0.75 8.17 4.78
C TYR A 120 0.81 7.41 6.11
N ALA A 121 1.94 6.72 6.35
CA ALA A 121 2.14 6.00 7.61
C ALA A 121 2.13 6.94 8.81
N HIS A 122 2.79 8.10 8.69
CA HIS A 122 2.79 9.12 9.75
C HIS A 122 1.37 9.62 10.03
N SER A 123 0.61 9.93 9.01
CA SER A 123 -0.76 10.41 9.17
C SER A 123 -1.64 9.40 9.89
N THR A 124 -1.49 8.12 9.57
CA THR A 124 -2.23 7.04 10.20
C THR A 124 -1.84 6.88 11.67
N SER A 125 -0.54 6.88 11.95
CA SER A 125 -0.02 6.75 13.32
C SER A 125 -0.40 7.94 14.18
N GLN A 126 -0.32 9.15 13.64
CA GLN A 126 -0.68 10.37 14.34
C GLN A 126 -2.16 10.38 14.69
N PHE A 127 -3.01 9.89 13.78
CA PHE A 127 -4.44 9.77 14.03
C PHE A 127 -4.72 8.87 15.24
N ASP A 128 -4.00 7.76 15.35
CA ASP A 128 -4.12 6.84 16.48
C ASP A 128 -3.60 7.47 17.78
N GLN A 129 -2.51 8.21 17.73
CA GLN A 129 -1.95 8.91 18.90
C GLN A 129 -2.90 9.97 19.42
N ASP A 130 -3.51 10.74 18.55
CA ASP A 130 -4.46 11.79 18.94
C ASP A 130 -5.65 11.20 19.69
N LYS A 131 -6.02 9.97 19.40
CA LYS A 131 -7.11 9.28 20.09
C LYS A 131 -6.70 8.65 21.40
N ALA A 132 -5.44 8.31 21.54
CA ALA A 132 -4.92 7.72 22.77
C ALA A 132 -4.72 8.76 23.88
N SER A 133 -4.65 10.03 23.53
CA SER A 133 -4.46 11.12 24.48
C SER A 133 -5.78 11.73 25.00
#